data_763d667485194387da5a763b98dd5aee
#
_entry.id   763d667485194387da5a763b98dd5aee
#
_cell.length_a   1.000
_cell.length_b   1.000
_cell.length_c   1.000
_cell.angle_alpha   90.00
_cell.angle_beta   90.00
_cell.angle_gamma   90.00
#
_symmetry.space_group_name_H-M   'P 1'
#
loop_
_entity.id
_entity.type
_entity.pdbx_description
1 polymer ?
#
loop_
_entity_poly.entity_id
_entity_poly.type
_entity_poly.pdbx_seq_one_letter_code
_entity_poly.pdbx_strand_id
1 'polypeptide(L)'
;MGSFIVIVEDDHLQEGPLQEQLEDAFPAARIATVVTEHEFRERLAEFHEDPPDIVIMDVMLRWAYPAPGAAPAPQDVVTGGYYRAGLRCADLLAEDPALRGVPVVFYTILERSDLERDGDQVTGDRTYVRKSADPEVLNRKVRQLTGVRR
;
A
#
# COMPACT_ATOMS: atom_id res chain seq x y z
N MET A 1 7.13 5.17 -21.43
CA MET A 1 6.20 4.35 -20.64
C MET A 1 5.94 5.03 -19.33
N GLY A 2 4.67 5.12 -18.98
CA GLY A 2 4.28 5.69 -17.70
C GLY A 2 4.49 4.71 -16.57
N SER A 3 4.59 5.23 -15.34
CA SER A 3 4.66 4.41 -14.15
C SER A 3 3.27 3.89 -13.78
N PHE A 4 3.25 2.80 -13.02
CA PHE A 4 2.01 2.24 -12.47
C PHE A 4 2.12 2.27 -10.94
N ILE A 5 1.24 3.04 -10.31
CA ILE A 5 1.22 3.24 -8.85
C ILE A 5 -0.04 2.60 -8.30
N VAL A 6 0.12 1.77 -7.26
CA VAL A 6 -1.01 1.19 -6.54
C VAL A 6 -1.11 1.85 -5.17
N ILE A 7 -2.30 2.34 -4.84
CA ILE A 7 -2.60 2.90 -3.52
C ILE A 7 -3.50 1.91 -2.78
N VAL A 8 -3.14 1.57 -1.55
CA VAL A 8 -3.96 0.71 -0.68
C VAL A 8 -4.34 1.53 0.54
N GLU A 9 -5.61 1.96 0.60
CA GLU A 9 -6.11 2.85 1.63
C GLU A 9 -7.62 2.64 1.79
N ASP A 10 -8.09 2.35 2.99
CA ASP A 10 -9.50 2.04 3.21
C ASP A 10 -10.35 3.25 3.65
N ASP A 11 -9.73 4.41 3.88
CA ASP A 11 -10.45 5.61 4.30
C ASP A 11 -10.79 6.46 3.08
N HIS A 12 -12.07 6.54 2.74
CA HIS A 12 -12.53 7.31 1.58
C HIS A 12 -12.15 8.80 1.65
N LEU A 13 -12.02 9.33 2.87
CA LEU A 13 -11.64 10.74 3.04
C LEU A 13 -10.18 10.98 2.72
N GLN A 14 -9.35 9.95 2.74
CA GLN A 14 -7.92 10.06 2.47
C GLN A 14 -7.54 9.55 1.09
N GLU A 15 -8.24 8.53 0.60
CA GLU A 15 -7.89 7.87 -0.65
C GLU A 15 -8.05 8.81 -1.84
N GLY A 16 -9.17 9.55 -1.92
CA GLY A 16 -9.41 10.50 -3.01
C GLY A 16 -8.37 11.61 -3.09
N PRO A 17 -8.12 12.36 -1.99
CA PRO A 17 -7.07 13.38 -2.00
C PRO A 17 -5.68 12.83 -2.31
N LEU A 18 -5.36 11.63 -1.83
CA LEU A 18 -4.07 11.01 -2.12
C LEU A 18 -3.94 10.69 -3.62
N GLN A 19 -5.00 10.15 -4.22
CA GLN A 19 -4.99 9.88 -5.64
C GLN A 19 -4.79 11.17 -6.45
N GLU A 20 -5.51 12.25 -6.10
CA GLU A 20 -5.36 13.54 -6.78
C GLU A 20 -3.94 14.09 -6.65
N GLN A 21 -3.37 13.98 -5.47
CA GLN A 21 -2.01 14.43 -5.22
C GLN A 21 -1.02 13.73 -6.15
N LEU A 22 -1.18 12.43 -6.28
CA LEU A 22 -0.25 11.64 -7.11
C LEU A 22 -0.51 11.85 -8.59
N GLU A 23 -1.77 12.06 -9.00
CA GLU A 23 -2.08 12.39 -10.38
C GLU A 23 -1.45 13.72 -10.79
N ASP A 24 -1.49 14.70 -9.89
CA ASP A 24 -0.89 16.01 -10.15
C ASP A 24 0.64 15.91 -10.23
N ALA A 25 1.24 15.14 -9.33
CA ALA A 25 2.70 15.01 -9.28
C ALA A 25 3.26 14.11 -10.38
N PHE A 26 2.47 13.14 -10.83
CA PHE A 26 2.90 12.14 -11.81
C PHE A 26 1.82 11.98 -12.90
N PRO A 27 1.66 12.99 -13.76
CA PRO A 27 0.54 12.98 -14.71
C PRO A 27 0.59 11.85 -15.72
N ALA A 28 1.75 11.26 -15.97
CA ALA A 28 1.86 10.13 -16.89
C ALA A 28 1.64 8.78 -16.20
N ALA A 29 1.49 8.76 -14.87
CA ALA A 29 1.33 7.51 -14.14
C ALA A 29 -0.11 7.01 -14.23
N ARG A 30 -0.23 5.68 -14.30
CA ARG A 30 -1.50 5.01 -14.12
C ARG A 30 -1.63 4.70 -12.62
N ILE A 31 -2.78 5.00 -12.05
CA ILE A 31 -2.99 4.82 -10.62
C ILE A 31 -4.19 3.90 -10.40
N ALA A 32 -4.00 2.86 -9.61
CA ALA A 32 -5.07 1.98 -9.17
C ALA A 32 -5.21 2.10 -7.66
N THR A 33 -6.44 2.07 -7.17
CA THR A 33 -6.70 2.13 -5.74
C THR A 33 -7.32 0.83 -5.27
N VAL A 34 -6.91 0.40 -4.08
CA VAL A 34 -7.40 -0.80 -3.42
C VAL A 34 -7.86 -0.36 -2.03
N VAL A 35 -9.06 -0.73 -1.64
CA VAL A 35 -9.66 -0.14 -0.44
C VAL A 35 -9.78 -1.09 0.74
N THR A 36 -9.50 -2.38 0.57
CA THR A 36 -9.53 -3.34 1.69
C THR A 36 -8.45 -4.40 1.49
N GLU A 37 -8.11 -5.09 2.57
CA GLU A 37 -7.18 -6.21 2.48
C GLU A 37 -7.71 -7.33 1.59
N HIS A 38 -9.00 -7.60 1.67
CA HIS A 38 -9.64 -8.63 0.83
C HIS A 38 -9.50 -8.29 -0.64
N GLU A 39 -9.77 -7.05 -1.02
CA GLU A 39 -9.62 -6.62 -2.41
C GLU A 39 -8.16 -6.76 -2.86
N PHE A 40 -7.22 -6.39 -1.98
CA PHE A 40 -5.80 -6.51 -2.31
C PHE A 40 -5.44 -7.95 -2.65
N ARG A 41 -5.90 -8.89 -1.81
CA ARG A 41 -5.61 -10.31 -2.03
C ARG A 41 -6.24 -10.83 -3.32
N GLU A 42 -7.45 -10.39 -3.63
CA GLU A 42 -8.12 -10.79 -4.86
C GLU A 42 -7.40 -10.26 -6.10
N ARG A 43 -6.73 -9.13 -5.99
CA ARG A 43 -6.06 -8.51 -7.13
C ARG A 43 -4.59 -8.92 -7.26
N LEU A 44 -4.10 -9.78 -6.39
CA LEU A 44 -2.69 -10.21 -6.48
C LEU A 44 -2.37 -10.88 -7.83
N ALA A 45 -3.28 -11.69 -8.37
CA ALA A 45 -3.07 -12.32 -9.66
C ALA A 45 -2.95 -11.29 -10.78
N GLU A 46 -3.77 -10.25 -10.72
CA GLU A 46 -3.71 -9.14 -11.67
C GLU A 46 -2.36 -8.41 -11.58
N PHE A 47 -1.90 -8.13 -10.37
CA PHE A 47 -0.61 -7.47 -10.16
C PHE A 47 0.56 -8.37 -10.56
N HIS A 48 0.41 -9.67 -10.40
CA HIS A 48 1.42 -10.62 -10.86
C HIS A 48 1.64 -10.50 -12.37
N GLU A 49 0.54 -10.36 -13.13
CA GLU A 49 0.61 -10.25 -14.59
C GLU A 49 1.07 -8.87 -15.04
N ASP A 50 0.78 -7.83 -14.24
CA ASP A 50 1.11 -6.45 -14.58
C ASP A 50 1.62 -5.76 -13.31
N PRO A 51 2.88 -5.98 -12.94
CA PRO A 51 3.39 -5.48 -11.66
C PRO A 51 3.41 -3.97 -11.58
N PRO A 52 3.00 -3.40 -10.44
CA PRO A 52 3.17 -1.97 -10.23
C PRO A 52 4.63 -1.59 -10.04
N ASP A 53 4.92 -0.33 -10.28
CA ASP A 53 6.27 0.20 -10.02
C ASP A 53 6.47 0.54 -8.55
N ILE A 54 5.37 0.76 -7.82
CA ILE A 54 5.41 1.06 -6.40
C ILE A 54 4.02 0.82 -5.81
N VAL A 55 4.00 0.41 -4.54
CA VAL A 55 2.76 0.28 -3.77
C VAL A 55 2.84 1.24 -2.58
N ILE A 56 1.86 2.13 -2.47
CA ILE A 56 1.72 3.03 -1.33
C ILE A 56 0.61 2.45 -0.47
N MET A 57 0.94 2.05 0.75
CA MET A 57 0.09 1.19 1.54
C MET A 57 -0.09 1.70 2.96
N ASP A 58 -1.35 1.88 3.38
CA ASP A 58 -1.61 2.09 4.79
C ASP A 58 -1.39 0.76 5.53
N VAL A 59 -1.04 0.85 6.79
CA VAL A 59 -0.81 -0.33 7.62
C VAL A 59 -2.12 -0.82 8.21
N MET A 60 -2.99 0.10 8.60
CA MET A 60 -4.29 -0.25 9.16
C MET A 60 -5.33 -0.31 8.06
N LEU A 61 -5.78 -1.53 7.73
CA LEU A 61 -6.79 -1.75 6.72
C LEU A 61 -7.83 -2.73 7.25
N ARG A 62 -9.10 -2.46 6.99
CA ARG A 62 -10.13 -3.45 7.28
C ARG A 62 -10.03 -4.60 6.28
N TRP A 63 -10.51 -5.75 6.71
CA TRP A 63 -10.56 -6.90 5.82
C TRP A 63 -11.53 -6.65 4.65
N ALA A 64 -12.72 -6.20 4.97
CA ALA A 64 -13.75 -5.89 3.98
C ALA A 64 -14.73 -4.92 4.62
N TYR A 65 -15.45 -4.19 3.78
CA TYR A 65 -16.54 -3.36 4.30
C TYR A 65 -17.66 -4.27 4.77
N PRO A 66 -18.29 -3.99 5.92
CA PRO A 66 -19.40 -4.81 6.40
C PRO A 66 -20.57 -4.77 5.42
N ALA A 67 -21.01 -5.95 5.01
CA ALA A 67 -22.13 -6.08 4.07
C ALA A 67 -22.67 -7.51 4.17
N PRO A 68 -23.96 -7.72 3.85
CA PRO A 68 -24.47 -9.09 3.75
C PRO A 68 -23.67 -9.85 2.68
N GLY A 69 -23.22 -11.05 3.02
CA GLY A 69 -22.45 -11.87 2.09
C GLY A 69 -20.99 -11.49 1.97
N ALA A 70 -20.48 -10.57 2.81
CA ALA A 70 -19.06 -10.24 2.80
C ALA A 70 -18.23 -11.47 3.13
N ALA A 71 -17.09 -11.62 2.46
CA ALA A 71 -16.22 -12.76 2.67
C ALA A 71 -15.68 -12.77 4.11
N PRO A 72 -15.67 -13.94 4.78
CA PRO A 72 -15.10 -14.01 6.12
C PRO A 72 -13.58 -13.85 6.08
N ALA A 73 -13.02 -13.25 7.14
CA ALA A 73 -11.59 -13.05 7.24
C ALA A 73 -10.89 -14.39 7.52
N PRO A 74 -9.74 -14.63 6.85
CA PRO A 74 -8.94 -15.82 7.17
C PRO A 74 -8.35 -15.74 8.58
N GLN A 75 -7.84 -16.87 9.06
CA GLN A 75 -7.34 -16.96 10.43
C GLN A 75 -6.18 -16.00 10.71
N ASP A 76 -5.27 -15.82 9.74
CA ASP A 76 -4.13 -14.91 9.93
C ASP A 76 -4.60 -13.46 10.11
N VAL A 77 -5.71 -13.08 9.46
CA VAL A 77 -6.28 -11.75 9.61
C VAL A 77 -6.97 -11.62 10.96
N VAL A 78 -7.72 -12.64 11.37
CA VAL A 78 -8.38 -12.63 12.68
C VAL A 78 -7.35 -12.53 13.81
N THR A 79 -6.28 -13.32 13.72
CA THR A 79 -5.23 -13.34 14.73
C THR A 79 -4.44 -12.04 14.79
N GLY A 80 -4.03 -11.51 13.63
CA GLY A 80 -3.19 -10.32 13.58
C GLY A 80 -3.94 -9.00 13.65
N GLY A 81 -5.19 -9.00 13.21
CA GLY A 81 -6.04 -7.81 13.27
C GLY A 81 -5.76 -6.79 12.17
N TYR A 82 -6.63 -5.81 12.08
CA TYR A 82 -6.54 -4.80 11.02
C TYR A 82 -5.33 -3.87 11.20
N TYR A 83 -4.77 -3.79 12.39
CA TYR A 83 -3.59 -2.96 12.65
C TYR A 83 -2.34 -3.44 11.91
N ARG A 84 -2.34 -4.69 11.45
CA ARG A 84 -1.19 -5.29 10.79
C ARG A 84 -1.45 -5.62 9.32
N ALA A 85 -2.58 -5.16 8.79
CA ALA A 85 -3.02 -5.54 7.45
C ALA A 85 -2.00 -5.18 6.36
N GLY A 86 -1.49 -3.95 6.40
CA GLY A 86 -0.50 -3.52 5.39
C GLY A 86 0.77 -4.34 5.44
N LEU A 87 1.18 -4.74 6.64
CA LEU A 87 2.37 -5.59 6.78
C LEU A 87 2.12 -6.97 6.16
N ARG A 88 0.93 -7.55 6.37
CA ARG A 88 0.58 -8.83 5.75
C ARG A 88 0.56 -8.71 4.22
N CYS A 89 0.01 -7.61 3.71
CA CYS A 89 -0.02 -7.38 2.26
C CYS A 89 1.38 -7.27 1.69
N ALA A 90 2.28 -6.58 2.38
CA ALA A 90 3.67 -6.48 1.95
C ALA A 90 4.35 -7.84 1.94
N ASP A 91 4.04 -8.69 2.93
CA ASP A 91 4.57 -10.06 2.97
C ASP A 91 4.08 -10.87 1.76
N LEU A 92 2.81 -10.69 1.38
CA LEU A 92 2.27 -11.38 0.20
C LEU A 92 2.98 -10.95 -1.08
N LEU A 93 3.31 -9.67 -1.20
CA LEU A 93 4.10 -9.19 -2.34
C LEU A 93 5.50 -9.83 -2.34
N ALA A 94 6.12 -9.91 -1.17
CA ALA A 94 7.47 -10.49 -1.07
C ALA A 94 7.50 -11.97 -1.38
N GLU A 95 6.40 -12.68 -1.19
CA GLU A 95 6.30 -14.11 -1.50
C GLU A 95 6.13 -14.40 -2.99
N ASP A 96 5.74 -13.41 -3.78
CA ASP A 96 5.50 -13.60 -5.21
C ASP A 96 6.76 -13.22 -5.98
N PRO A 97 7.36 -14.16 -6.75
CA PRO A 97 8.59 -13.86 -7.51
C PRO A 97 8.46 -12.69 -8.47
N ALA A 98 7.26 -12.43 -8.99
CA ALA A 98 7.05 -11.30 -9.91
C ALA A 98 6.90 -9.97 -9.17
N LEU A 99 6.60 -10.00 -7.86
CA LEU A 99 6.27 -8.79 -7.11
C LEU A 99 7.27 -8.45 -6.00
N ARG A 100 8.18 -9.38 -5.68
CA ARG A 100 9.07 -9.19 -4.52
C ARG A 100 10.00 -8.00 -4.64
N GLY A 101 10.28 -7.55 -5.85
CA GLY A 101 11.15 -6.38 -6.07
C GLY A 101 10.39 -5.06 -6.12
N VAL A 102 9.06 -5.08 -5.99
CA VAL A 102 8.26 -3.86 -6.04
C VAL A 102 8.44 -3.08 -4.73
N PRO A 103 8.88 -1.82 -4.78
CA PRO A 103 9.02 -1.03 -3.55
C PRO A 103 7.66 -0.81 -2.88
N VAL A 104 7.64 -0.92 -1.55
CA VAL A 104 6.46 -0.67 -0.74
C VAL A 104 6.72 0.51 0.17
N VAL A 105 5.86 1.52 0.10
CA VAL A 105 5.89 2.65 1.03
C VAL A 105 4.72 2.49 1.99
N PHE A 106 5.04 2.26 3.27
CA PHE A 106 4.01 2.31 4.31
C PHE A 106 3.72 3.77 4.59
N TYR A 107 2.55 4.23 4.20
CA TYR A 107 2.12 5.61 4.34
C TYR A 107 0.99 5.62 5.36
N THR A 108 1.30 6.01 6.60
CA THR A 108 0.41 5.76 7.73
C THR A 108 0.56 6.85 8.79
N ILE A 109 -0.47 7.02 9.63
CA ILE A 109 -0.39 7.90 10.80
C ILE A 109 0.38 7.24 11.94
N LEU A 110 0.60 5.93 11.89
CA LEU A 110 1.34 5.22 12.94
C LEU A 110 2.80 5.65 12.93
N GLU A 111 3.44 5.56 14.11
CA GLU A 111 4.86 5.80 14.22
C GLU A 111 5.62 4.56 13.76
N ARG A 112 6.88 4.76 13.34
CA ARG A 112 7.71 3.63 12.91
C ARG A 112 7.85 2.57 14.01
N SER A 113 7.97 3.01 15.26
CA SER A 113 8.06 2.09 16.39
C SER A 113 6.82 1.20 16.51
N ASP A 114 5.65 1.72 16.13
CA ASP A 114 4.42 0.92 16.16
C ASP A 114 4.48 -0.21 15.12
N LEU A 115 5.06 0.05 13.95
CA LEU A 115 5.19 -0.97 12.92
C LEU A 115 6.15 -2.08 13.35
N GLU A 116 7.17 -1.72 14.10
CA GLU A 116 8.24 -2.66 14.47
C GLU A 116 8.02 -3.30 15.84
N ARG A 117 6.90 -3.00 16.49
CA ARG A 117 6.63 -3.41 17.88
C ARG A 117 6.71 -4.92 18.08
N ASP A 118 6.22 -5.71 17.14
CA ASP A 118 6.15 -7.16 17.28
C ASP A 118 7.27 -7.86 16.51
N GLY A 119 8.40 -7.20 16.33
CA GLY A 119 9.56 -7.75 15.65
C GLY A 119 9.58 -7.55 14.14
N ASP A 120 8.58 -6.89 13.59
CA ASP A 120 8.59 -6.55 12.17
C ASP A 120 9.63 -5.45 11.91
N GLN A 121 10.19 -5.46 10.72
CA GLN A 121 11.21 -4.49 10.35
C GLN A 121 10.86 -3.82 9.03
N VAL A 122 11.09 -2.52 8.99
CA VAL A 122 10.89 -1.73 7.78
C VAL A 122 12.25 -1.60 7.11
N THR A 123 12.63 -2.64 6.37
CA THR A 123 13.94 -2.73 5.72
C THR A 123 13.76 -3.23 4.28
N GLY A 124 14.85 -3.28 3.54
CA GLY A 124 14.86 -3.76 2.18
C GLY A 124 14.04 -2.87 1.28
N ASP A 125 13.06 -3.46 0.60
CA ASP A 125 12.20 -2.72 -0.33
C ASP A 125 11.05 -2.00 0.36
N ARG A 126 11.02 -2.03 1.69
CA ARG A 126 9.95 -1.41 2.48
C ARG A 126 10.44 -0.09 3.04
N THR A 127 9.65 0.95 2.87
CA THR A 127 9.97 2.30 3.32
C THR A 127 8.82 2.83 4.16
N TYR A 128 9.12 3.58 5.18
CA TYR A 128 8.11 4.21 6.03
C TYR A 128 8.04 5.70 5.73
N VAL A 129 6.83 6.21 5.52
CA VAL A 129 6.56 7.63 5.44
C VAL A 129 5.35 7.92 6.33
N ARG A 130 5.51 8.77 7.32
CA ARG A 130 4.40 9.16 8.18
C ARG A 130 3.50 10.13 7.42
N LYS A 131 2.19 9.93 7.52
CA LYS A 131 1.24 10.87 6.94
C LYS A 131 1.42 12.23 7.59
N SER A 132 1.56 13.26 6.76
CA SER A 132 1.81 14.60 7.26
C SER A 132 1.07 15.60 6.37
N ALA A 133 1.08 16.87 6.78
CA ALA A 133 0.45 17.92 6.02
C ALA A 133 1.23 18.28 4.75
N ASP A 134 2.48 17.87 4.65
CA ASP A 134 3.32 18.20 3.50
C ASP A 134 3.31 17.06 2.48
N PRO A 135 2.56 17.22 1.38
CA PRO A 135 2.48 16.16 0.36
C PRO A 135 3.80 15.89 -0.36
N GLU A 136 4.73 16.85 -0.33
CA GLU A 136 6.01 16.67 -1.03
C GLU A 136 6.88 15.58 -0.41
N VAL A 137 6.68 15.27 0.86
CA VAL A 137 7.44 14.19 1.50
C VAL A 137 7.19 12.87 0.79
N LEU A 138 5.91 12.54 0.57
CA LEU A 138 5.55 11.32 -0.13
C LEU A 138 5.94 11.40 -1.62
N ASN A 139 5.64 12.51 -2.28
CA ASN A 139 5.94 12.66 -3.70
C ASN A 139 7.42 12.46 -3.99
N ARG A 140 8.28 13.01 -3.12
CA ARG A 140 9.73 12.87 -3.27
C ARG A 140 10.16 11.42 -3.11
N LYS A 141 9.56 10.71 -2.16
CA LYS A 141 9.87 9.31 -1.95
C LYS A 141 9.45 8.46 -3.15
N VAL A 142 8.28 8.74 -3.71
CA VAL A 142 7.81 8.03 -4.89
C VAL A 142 8.76 8.25 -6.07
N ARG A 143 9.21 9.49 -6.30
CA ARG A 143 10.18 9.77 -7.36
C ARG A 143 11.47 9.01 -7.14
N GLN A 144 11.95 9.00 -5.90
CA GLN A 144 13.20 8.32 -5.57
C GLN A 144 13.11 6.83 -5.85
N LEU A 145 12.01 6.20 -5.48
CA LEU A 145 11.88 4.74 -5.56
C LEU A 145 11.50 4.25 -6.96
N THR A 146 10.78 5.06 -7.73
CA THR A 146 10.38 4.67 -9.08
C THR A 146 11.35 5.14 -10.16
N GLY A 147 12.25 6.05 -9.81
CA GLY A 147 13.12 6.68 -10.80
C GLY A 147 12.40 7.69 -11.68
N VAL A 148 11.15 8.03 -11.37
CA VAL A 148 10.41 9.04 -12.12
C VAL A 148 10.97 10.42 -11.79
N ARG A 149 11.37 11.15 -12.83
CA ARG A 149 11.94 12.47 -12.65
C ARG A 149 10.92 13.53 -13.01
N ARG A 150 10.85 14.51 -12.12
CA ARG A 150 10.04 15.60 -12.31
C ARG A 150 8.74 15.52 -12.34
#